data_455e7e46e47595a59adcaa86adddbdd4
#
_entry.id   455e7e46e47595a59adcaa86adddbdd4
#
_cell.length_a   1.000
_cell.length_b   1.000
_cell.length_c   1.000
_cell.angle_alpha   90.00
_cell.angle_beta   90.00
_cell.angle_gamma   90.00
#
_symmetry.space_group_name_H-M   'P 1'
#
loop_
_entity.id
_entity.type
_entity.pdbx_description
1 polymer ?
#
loop_
_entity_poly.entity_id
_entity_poly.type
_entity_poly.pdbx_seq_one_letter_code
_entity_poly.pdbx_strand_id
1 'polypeptide(L)'
;NEITPGNFIFRTREFEQMELEFFCKPGTEMDWFSYWRKHCMDFLVSMGINKDELRYRDHEASELSFYSNATTDIEYNFPWGFGELWGIASRTNYDLGKHMEHSKTSMEYLDPEDNSRYIPYVVEPSVGVERMMLAILFSAYDEETLENGDTRTVLHLAPHLAPYSVAVLPLIKKAHQGKAYEVYDMLARHFSCVYDEAQAIGKRYRRQDA
;
A
#
# COMPACT_ATOMS: atom_id res chain seq x y z
N ASN A 1 17.31 -8.29 4.00
CA ASN A 1 18.38 -7.45 4.57
C ASN A 1 18.95 -6.51 3.53
N GLU A 2 18.55 -5.25 3.57
CA GLU A 2 19.14 -4.22 2.74
C GLU A 2 20.48 -3.77 3.33
N ILE A 3 21.56 -4.08 2.61
CA ILE A 3 22.93 -3.80 3.10
C ILE A 3 23.28 -2.33 2.89
N THR A 4 22.79 -1.73 1.80
CA THR A 4 23.09 -0.35 1.42
C THR A 4 21.84 0.50 1.44
N PRO A 5 21.60 1.33 2.46
CA PRO A 5 20.51 2.29 2.48
C PRO A 5 20.62 3.29 1.34
N GLY A 6 19.47 3.75 0.83
CA GLY A 6 19.45 4.74 -0.26
C GLY A 6 18.03 5.18 -0.61
N ASN A 7 17.92 6.31 -1.29
CA ASN A 7 16.67 6.88 -1.74
C ASN A 7 15.66 7.05 -0.59
N PHE A 8 16.08 7.72 0.49
CA PHE A 8 15.29 7.97 1.68
C PHE A 8 14.78 6.66 2.28
N ILE A 9 13.46 6.50 2.47
CA ILE A 9 12.86 5.28 3.04
C ILE A 9 12.62 4.16 2.02
N PHE A 10 13.01 4.34 0.76
CA PHE A 10 12.91 3.29 -0.25
C PHE A 10 13.78 2.08 0.10
N ARG A 11 14.96 2.32 0.69
CA ARG A 11 15.89 1.28 1.13
C ARG A 11 16.51 1.65 2.46
N THR A 12 16.10 0.95 3.52
CA THR A 12 16.52 1.15 4.90
C THR A 12 17.10 -0.13 5.47
N ARG A 13 17.82 -0.04 6.60
CA ARG A 13 18.39 -1.23 7.27
C ARG A 13 17.35 -2.02 8.03
N GLU A 14 16.36 -1.33 8.56
CA GLU A 14 15.20 -1.91 9.24
C GLU A 14 13.94 -1.39 8.54
N PHE A 15 13.02 -2.26 8.23
CA PHE A 15 11.79 -1.95 7.50
C PHE A 15 10.69 -2.91 7.88
N GLU A 16 9.46 -2.51 7.65
CA GLU A 16 8.28 -3.34 7.85
C GLU A 16 7.83 -3.92 6.50
N GLN A 17 7.50 -5.22 6.51
CA GLN A 17 6.89 -5.90 5.38
C GLN A 17 5.49 -6.39 5.75
N MET A 18 4.57 -6.28 4.80
CA MET A 18 3.30 -6.98 4.82
C MET A 18 3.40 -8.15 3.86
N GLU A 19 3.29 -9.36 4.40
CA GLU A 19 3.31 -10.60 3.63
C GLU A 19 1.98 -11.32 3.80
N LEU A 20 1.41 -11.78 2.68
CA LEU A 20 0.19 -12.56 2.65
C LEU A 20 0.52 -13.93 2.12
N GLU A 21 0.27 -14.96 2.91
CA GLU A 21 0.47 -16.36 2.52
C GLU A 21 -0.89 -16.97 2.13
N PHE A 22 -1.13 -17.08 0.84
CA PHE A 22 -2.36 -17.68 0.32
C PHE A 22 -2.14 -19.14 -0.04
N PHE A 23 -2.76 -20.03 0.73
CA PHE A 23 -2.67 -21.47 0.52
C PHE A 23 -3.73 -21.95 -0.45
N CYS A 24 -3.32 -22.71 -1.47
CA CYS A 24 -4.21 -23.24 -2.49
C CYS A 24 -3.94 -24.71 -2.83
N LYS A 25 -4.89 -25.33 -3.51
CA LYS A 25 -4.76 -26.71 -4.01
C LYS A 25 -3.70 -26.74 -5.12
N PRO A 26 -2.74 -27.70 -5.10
CA PRO A 26 -1.77 -27.86 -6.18
C PRO A 26 -2.45 -27.98 -7.55
N GLY A 27 -1.92 -27.23 -8.52
CA GLY A 27 -2.48 -27.12 -9.87
C GLY A 27 -3.47 -25.96 -10.06
N THR A 28 -3.82 -25.22 -8.99
CA THR A 28 -4.64 -24.00 -9.07
C THR A 28 -3.84 -22.73 -8.79
N GLU A 29 -2.57 -22.86 -8.45
CA GLU A 29 -1.70 -21.76 -8.03
C GLU A 29 -1.56 -20.66 -9.08
N MET A 30 -1.57 -20.98 -10.36
CA MET A 30 -1.42 -19.98 -11.43
C MET A 30 -2.68 -19.12 -11.63
N ASP A 31 -3.85 -19.68 -11.36
CA ASP A 31 -5.11 -18.92 -11.35
C ASP A 31 -5.12 -17.94 -10.17
N TRP A 32 -4.69 -18.41 -8.99
CA TRP A 32 -4.57 -17.58 -7.80
C TRP A 32 -3.45 -16.54 -7.92
N PHE A 33 -2.33 -16.89 -8.54
CA PHE A 33 -1.26 -15.95 -8.87
C PHE A 33 -1.79 -14.80 -9.75
N SER A 34 -2.55 -15.12 -10.79
CA SER A 34 -3.19 -14.13 -11.67
C SER A 34 -4.19 -13.26 -10.91
N TYR A 35 -4.98 -13.86 -10.01
CA TYR A 35 -5.91 -13.12 -9.15
C TYR A 35 -5.17 -12.14 -8.24
N TRP A 36 -4.17 -12.59 -7.49
CA TRP A 36 -3.43 -11.75 -6.55
C TRP A 36 -2.64 -10.65 -7.26
N ARG A 37 -2.06 -10.95 -8.41
CA ARG A 37 -1.41 -9.96 -9.29
C ARG A 37 -2.36 -8.80 -9.60
N LYS A 38 -3.58 -9.11 -10.04
CA LYS A 38 -4.60 -8.08 -10.31
C LYS A 38 -5.05 -7.37 -9.04
N HIS A 39 -5.32 -8.12 -7.99
CA HIS A 39 -5.81 -7.58 -6.71
C HIS A 39 -4.81 -6.57 -6.11
N CYS A 40 -3.53 -6.89 -6.08
CA CYS A 40 -2.49 -5.98 -5.57
C CYS A 40 -2.39 -4.70 -6.41
N MET A 41 -2.49 -4.80 -7.73
CA MET A 41 -2.53 -3.63 -8.61
C MET A 41 -3.76 -2.75 -8.32
N ASP A 42 -4.94 -3.35 -8.24
CA ASP A 42 -6.19 -2.63 -7.95
C ASP A 42 -6.14 -1.98 -6.56
N PHE A 43 -5.52 -2.66 -5.59
CA PHE A 43 -5.32 -2.13 -4.24
C PHE A 43 -4.45 -0.87 -4.27
N LEU A 44 -3.30 -0.88 -4.95
CA LEU A 44 -2.43 0.30 -5.07
C LEU A 44 -3.15 1.49 -5.71
N VAL A 45 -3.92 1.24 -6.77
CA VAL A 45 -4.75 2.28 -7.40
C VAL A 45 -5.81 2.80 -6.43
N SER A 46 -6.43 1.94 -5.61
CA SER A 46 -7.40 2.36 -4.59
C SER A 46 -6.79 3.22 -3.48
N MET A 47 -5.49 3.08 -3.22
CA MET A 47 -4.72 3.94 -2.31
C MET A 47 -4.37 5.32 -2.91
N GLY A 48 -4.80 5.60 -4.14
CA GLY A 48 -4.56 6.87 -4.81
C GLY A 48 -3.29 6.91 -5.66
N ILE A 49 -2.60 5.80 -5.83
CA ILE A 49 -1.42 5.76 -6.71
C ILE A 49 -1.90 5.82 -8.17
N ASN A 50 -1.28 6.72 -8.94
CA ASN A 50 -1.59 6.85 -10.36
C ASN A 50 -1.22 5.57 -11.12
N LYS A 51 -2.21 4.98 -11.80
CA LYS A 51 -2.04 3.75 -12.55
C LYS A 51 -0.98 3.85 -13.66
N ASP A 52 -0.80 5.02 -14.25
CA ASP A 52 0.16 5.24 -15.32
C ASP A 52 1.62 5.23 -14.82
N GLU A 53 1.81 5.34 -13.49
CA GLU A 53 3.09 5.21 -12.81
C GLU A 53 3.39 3.78 -12.34
N LEU A 54 2.46 2.84 -12.58
CA LEU A 54 2.58 1.44 -12.19
C LEU A 54 2.78 0.55 -13.42
N ARG A 55 3.60 -0.48 -13.29
CA ARG A 55 3.71 -1.53 -14.31
C ARG A 55 3.98 -2.89 -13.68
N TYR A 56 3.65 -3.95 -14.42
CA TYR A 56 4.12 -5.29 -14.10
C TYR A 56 5.51 -5.54 -14.69
N ARG A 57 6.35 -6.24 -13.94
CA ARG A 57 7.60 -6.80 -14.38
C ARG A 57 7.61 -8.30 -14.05
N ASP A 58 7.34 -9.11 -15.05
CA ASP A 58 7.39 -10.56 -14.90
C ASP A 58 8.87 -11.02 -14.91
N HIS A 59 9.22 -11.93 -14.01
CA HIS A 59 10.56 -12.47 -13.93
C HIS A 59 10.78 -13.53 -15.01
N GLU A 60 11.92 -13.45 -15.68
CA GLU A 60 12.38 -14.49 -16.61
C GLU A 60 12.73 -15.77 -15.85
N ALA A 61 12.67 -16.93 -16.52
CA ALA A 61 12.94 -18.22 -15.88
C ALA A 61 14.34 -18.29 -15.21
N SER A 62 15.31 -17.53 -15.70
CA SER A 62 16.66 -17.40 -15.12
C SER A 62 16.74 -16.52 -13.88
N GLU A 63 15.74 -15.69 -13.65
CA GLU A 63 15.64 -14.78 -12.49
C GLU A 63 14.84 -15.40 -11.34
N LEU A 64 14.05 -16.44 -11.62
CA LEU A 64 13.21 -17.09 -10.61
C LEU A 64 14.05 -17.65 -9.46
N SER A 65 13.61 -17.41 -8.25
CA SER A 65 14.14 -18.09 -7.08
C SER A 65 13.86 -19.60 -7.17
N PHE A 66 14.73 -20.41 -6.59
CA PHE A 66 14.65 -21.88 -6.63
C PHE A 66 13.36 -22.46 -6.01
N TYR A 67 12.63 -21.67 -5.23
CA TYR A 67 11.36 -22.05 -4.60
C TYR A 67 10.13 -21.59 -5.40
N SER A 68 10.30 -20.80 -6.44
CA SER A 68 9.21 -20.17 -7.17
C SER A 68 9.09 -20.71 -8.59
N ASN A 69 7.86 -20.93 -9.06
CA ASN A 69 7.58 -21.26 -10.46
C ASN A 69 7.04 -20.06 -11.27
N ALA A 70 6.68 -18.97 -10.60
CA ALA A 70 6.33 -17.70 -11.21
C ALA A 70 6.53 -16.56 -10.19
N THR A 71 7.06 -15.43 -10.67
CA THR A 71 7.19 -14.19 -9.88
C THR A 71 6.91 -13.00 -10.77
N THR A 72 6.20 -12.04 -10.25
CA THR A 72 5.99 -10.71 -10.87
C THR A 72 6.17 -9.63 -9.83
N ASP A 73 6.82 -8.53 -10.21
CA ASP A 73 6.84 -7.32 -9.42
C ASP A 73 5.81 -6.34 -9.97
N ILE A 74 5.16 -5.59 -9.09
CA ILE A 74 4.55 -4.34 -9.43
C ILE A 74 5.59 -3.27 -9.13
N GLU A 75 6.03 -2.56 -10.17
CA GLU A 75 6.99 -1.47 -10.05
C GLU A 75 6.27 -0.12 -10.12
N TYR A 76 6.75 0.83 -9.33
CA TYR A 76 6.33 2.24 -9.38
C TYR A 76 7.44 3.10 -9.99
N ASN A 77 7.07 4.11 -10.76
CA ASN A 77 7.98 5.07 -11.39
C ASN A 77 8.39 6.15 -10.38
N PHE A 78 9.38 5.82 -9.54
CA PHE A 78 9.98 6.79 -8.62
C PHE A 78 10.79 7.87 -9.36
N PRO A 79 11.16 8.99 -8.73
CA PRO A 79 11.99 10.04 -9.37
C PRO A 79 13.33 9.55 -9.94
N TRP A 80 13.82 8.41 -9.49
CA TRP A 80 15.04 7.76 -10.01
C TRP A 80 14.78 6.61 -10.98
N GLY A 81 13.53 6.43 -11.43
CA GLY A 81 13.09 5.39 -12.35
C GLY A 81 12.27 4.30 -11.67
N PHE A 82 11.86 3.31 -12.47
CA PHE A 82 11.05 2.21 -11.95
C PHE A 82 11.79 1.40 -10.89
N GLY A 83 11.09 1.14 -9.80
CA GLY A 83 11.56 0.32 -8.69
C GLY A 83 10.46 -0.58 -8.16
N GLU A 84 10.86 -1.74 -7.66
CA GLU A 84 9.97 -2.72 -7.06
C GLU A 84 9.20 -2.12 -5.88
N LEU A 85 7.89 -2.22 -5.96
CA LEU A 85 6.97 -1.82 -4.90
C LEU A 85 6.31 -3.02 -4.23
N TRP A 86 5.86 -4.01 -5.01
CA TRP A 86 5.16 -5.19 -4.51
C TRP A 86 5.57 -6.41 -5.30
N GLY A 87 6.16 -7.41 -4.65
CA GLY A 87 6.46 -8.70 -5.24
C GLY A 87 5.30 -9.68 -5.05
N ILE A 88 4.97 -10.48 -6.06
CA ILE A 88 4.02 -11.58 -5.97
C ILE A 88 4.72 -12.83 -6.47
N ALA A 89 4.82 -13.88 -5.66
CA ALA A 89 5.50 -15.12 -5.99
C ALA A 89 4.57 -16.34 -5.83
N SER A 90 4.62 -17.25 -6.78
CA SER A 90 4.06 -18.61 -6.61
C SER A 90 5.19 -19.51 -6.12
N ARG A 91 5.17 -19.85 -4.83
CA ARG A 91 6.25 -20.53 -4.09
C ARG A 91 6.11 -22.05 -4.11
N THR A 92 5.10 -22.59 -4.79
CA THR A 92 4.76 -24.01 -4.76
C THR A 92 4.54 -24.53 -3.34
N ASN A 93 4.94 -25.74 -3.02
CA ASN A 93 4.95 -26.30 -1.66
C ASN A 93 6.34 -26.30 -1.02
N TYR A 94 7.28 -25.50 -1.54
CA TYR A 94 8.68 -25.59 -1.14
C TYR A 94 8.87 -25.40 0.36
N ASP A 95 8.32 -24.31 0.93
CA ASP A 95 8.52 -23.98 2.34
C ASP A 95 7.87 -25.01 3.25
N LEU A 96 6.61 -25.39 2.99
CA LEU A 96 5.90 -26.42 3.77
C LEU A 96 6.61 -27.78 3.68
N GLY A 97 7.10 -28.14 2.49
CA GLY A 97 7.88 -29.35 2.29
C GLY A 97 9.16 -29.37 3.13
N LYS A 98 9.88 -28.22 3.18
CA LYS A 98 11.09 -28.09 4.02
C LYS A 98 10.77 -28.11 5.51
N HIS A 99 9.71 -27.46 5.91
CA HIS A 99 9.25 -27.51 7.32
C HIS A 99 8.87 -28.94 7.75
N MET A 100 8.16 -29.69 6.90
CA MET A 100 7.84 -31.09 7.15
C MET A 100 9.10 -31.96 7.24
N GLU A 101 10.05 -31.75 6.32
CA GLU A 101 11.32 -32.48 6.32
C GLU A 101 12.10 -32.30 7.62
N HIS A 102 12.19 -31.07 8.12
CA HIS A 102 12.97 -30.74 9.32
C HIS A 102 12.23 -31.00 10.62
N SER A 103 10.96 -30.65 10.74
CA SER A 103 10.16 -30.82 11.96
C SER A 103 9.66 -32.24 12.17
N LYS A 104 9.64 -33.06 11.11
CA LYS A 104 9.00 -34.39 11.08
C LYS A 104 7.49 -34.36 11.39
N THR A 105 6.87 -33.19 11.22
CA THR A 105 5.43 -32.98 11.42
C THR A 105 4.75 -32.79 10.09
N SER A 106 3.64 -33.48 9.85
CA SER A 106 2.84 -33.31 8.62
C SER A 106 2.19 -31.93 8.60
N MET A 107 2.30 -31.25 7.45
CA MET A 107 1.62 -30.00 7.12
C MET A 107 0.64 -30.20 5.95
N GLU A 108 0.18 -31.42 5.75
CA GLU A 108 -0.83 -31.73 4.76
C GLU A 108 -2.19 -31.15 5.17
N TYR A 109 -2.86 -30.56 4.23
CA TYR A 109 -4.26 -30.16 4.35
C TYR A 109 -5.17 -31.34 4.02
N LEU A 110 -6.18 -31.58 4.84
CA LEU A 110 -7.27 -32.51 4.55
C LEU A 110 -8.42 -31.72 3.93
N ASP A 111 -8.68 -31.94 2.66
CA ASP A 111 -9.77 -31.30 1.96
C ASP A 111 -11.10 -31.90 2.41
N PRO A 112 -12.00 -31.11 3.01
CA PRO A 112 -13.28 -31.61 3.52
C PRO A 112 -14.29 -31.96 2.41
N GLU A 113 -14.05 -31.52 1.17
CA GLU A 113 -14.96 -31.78 0.06
C GLU A 113 -14.80 -33.19 -0.50
N ASP A 114 -13.56 -33.65 -0.65
CA ASP A 114 -13.23 -34.93 -1.26
C ASP A 114 -12.41 -35.89 -0.37
N ASN A 115 -12.07 -35.46 0.86
CA ASN A 115 -11.20 -36.16 1.81
C ASN A 115 -9.79 -36.44 1.27
N SER A 116 -9.37 -35.77 0.21
CA SER A 116 -7.98 -35.85 -0.28
C SER A 116 -7.01 -35.15 0.67
N ARG A 117 -5.75 -35.61 0.66
CA ARG A 117 -4.67 -34.95 1.41
C ARG A 117 -3.63 -34.45 0.44
N TYR A 118 -3.17 -33.22 0.64
CA TYR A 118 -2.08 -32.63 -0.15
C TYR A 118 -1.32 -31.60 0.67
N ILE A 119 -0.08 -31.34 0.28
CA ILE A 119 0.69 -30.20 0.78
C ILE A 119 0.23 -28.98 -0.04
N PRO A 120 -0.36 -27.95 0.57
CA PRO A 120 -0.82 -26.77 -0.17
C PRO A 120 0.33 -26.09 -0.93
N TYR A 121 -0.01 -25.47 -2.05
CA TYR A 121 0.86 -24.52 -2.71
C TYR A 121 0.59 -23.12 -2.15
N VAL A 122 1.59 -22.25 -2.23
CA VAL A 122 1.54 -20.91 -1.64
C VAL A 122 1.71 -19.87 -2.73
N VAL A 123 0.84 -18.87 -2.74
CA VAL A 123 1.02 -17.62 -3.48
C VAL A 123 1.24 -16.51 -2.45
N GLU A 124 2.37 -15.83 -2.55
CA GLU A 124 2.83 -14.82 -1.60
C GLU A 124 2.94 -13.45 -2.25
N PRO A 125 1.99 -12.55 -2.04
CA PRO A 125 2.19 -11.10 -2.19
C PRO A 125 2.98 -10.53 -1.00
N SER A 126 4.06 -9.79 -1.28
CA SER A 126 4.92 -9.17 -0.27
C SER A 126 5.23 -7.72 -0.63
N VAL A 127 4.96 -6.78 0.29
CA VAL A 127 5.15 -5.33 0.08
C VAL A 127 5.84 -4.67 1.27
N GLY A 128 6.81 -3.80 0.98
CA GLY A 128 7.43 -2.94 1.99
C GLY A 128 6.51 -1.76 2.33
N VAL A 129 6.20 -1.61 3.63
CA VAL A 129 5.29 -0.55 4.11
C VAL A 129 5.84 0.84 3.78
N GLU A 130 7.14 1.05 4.03
CA GLU A 130 7.82 2.33 3.76
C GLU A 130 7.86 2.65 2.26
N ARG A 131 8.06 1.64 1.39
CA ARG A 131 8.01 1.84 -0.06
C ARG A 131 6.62 2.21 -0.53
N MET A 132 5.57 1.56 0.00
CA MET A 132 4.19 1.90 -0.31
C MET A 132 3.86 3.33 0.14
N MET A 133 4.21 3.70 1.37
CA MET A 133 4.03 5.06 1.87
C MET A 133 4.73 6.08 0.97
N LEU A 134 5.96 5.80 0.57
CA LEU A 134 6.74 6.69 -0.31
C LEU A 134 6.08 6.84 -1.68
N ALA A 135 5.60 5.76 -2.29
CA ALA A 135 4.91 5.80 -3.58
C ALA A 135 3.60 6.60 -3.50
N ILE A 136 2.82 6.44 -2.41
CA ILE A 136 1.60 7.22 -2.16
C ILE A 136 1.93 8.72 -2.06
N LEU A 137 2.99 9.08 -1.31
CA LEU A 137 3.39 10.48 -1.16
C LEU A 137 3.86 11.08 -2.49
N PHE A 138 4.63 10.36 -3.30
CA PHE A 138 5.03 10.83 -4.62
C PHE A 138 3.84 11.00 -5.57
N SER A 139 2.89 10.07 -5.56
CA SER A 139 1.68 10.17 -6.38
C SER A 139 0.75 11.30 -5.94
N ALA A 140 0.75 11.65 -4.65
CA ALA A 140 -0.09 12.69 -4.08
C ALA A 140 0.52 14.09 -4.18
N TYR A 141 1.85 14.19 -4.32
CA TYR A 141 2.56 15.47 -4.30
C TYR A 141 2.28 16.28 -5.57
N ASP A 142 1.91 17.55 -5.39
CA ASP A 142 1.71 18.52 -6.45
C ASP A 142 2.20 19.92 -6.05
N GLU A 143 2.65 20.70 -7.05
CA GLU A 143 3.00 22.10 -6.90
C GLU A 143 2.06 22.96 -7.75
N GLU A 144 1.05 23.52 -7.11
CA GLU A 144 0.10 24.40 -7.77
C GLU A 144 0.63 25.84 -7.88
N THR A 145 0.47 26.45 -9.07
CA THR A 145 0.75 27.86 -9.28
C THR A 145 -0.54 28.66 -9.06
N LEU A 146 -0.52 29.61 -8.11
CA LEU A 146 -1.64 30.49 -7.80
C LEU A 146 -1.74 31.62 -8.84
N GLU A 147 -2.92 32.27 -8.90
CA GLU A 147 -3.19 33.40 -9.81
C GLU A 147 -2.20 34.57 -9.67
N ASN A 148 -1.65 34.79 -8.48
CA ASN A 148 -0.65 35.81 -8.20
C ASN A 148 0.79 35.41 -8.55
N GLY A 149 1.00 34.21 -9.10
CA GLY A 149 2.30 33.65 -9.47
C GLY A 149 3.06 32.95 -8.33
N ASP A 150 2.54 32.95 -7.10
CA ASP A 150 3.10 32.16 -6.02
C ASP A 150 2.85 30.66 -6.26
N THR A 151 3.72 29.81 -5.71
CA THR A 151 3.51 28.35 -5.68
C THR A 151 3.07 27.89 -4.31
N ARG A 152 2.31 26.79 -4.28
CA ARG A 152 2.02 26.06 -3.05
C ARG A 152 2.16 24.56 -3.27
N THR A 153 2.64 23.86 -2.26
CA THR A 153 2.63 22.40 -2.22
C THR A 153 1.27 21.91 -1.75
N VAL A 154 0.75 20.89 -2.41
CA VAL A 154 -0.49 20.20 -2.07
C VAL A 154 -0.24 18.71 -2.08
N LEU A 155 -0.85 17.97 -1.14
CA LEU A 155 -0.88 16.51 -1.13
C LEU A 155 -2.28 16.01 -1.48
N HIS A 156 -2.48 15.54 -2.70
CA HIS A 156 -3.75 14.95 -3.17
C HIS A 156 -3.92 13.51 -2.67
N LEU A 157 -3.89 13.34 -1.34
CA LEU A 157 -4.08 12.02 -0.73
C LEU A 157 -5.52 11.52 -0.95
N ALA A 158 -5.66 10.21 -1.14
CA ALA A 158 -6.98 9.59 -1.10
C ALA A 158 -7.65 9.89 0.26
N PRO A 159 -8.94 10.27 0.31
CA PRO A 159 -9.57 10.76 1.55
C PRO A 159 -9.48 9.80 2.75
N HIS A 160 -9.42 8.50 2.50
CA HIS A 160 -9.29 7.49 3.55
C HIS A 160 -7.86 7.35 4.09
N LEU A 161 -6.86 7.93 3.40
CA LEU A 161 -5.45 7.97 3.84
C LEU A 161 -5.08 9.31 4.47
N ALA A 162 -5.90 10.35 4.26
CA ALA A 162 -5.63 11.65 4.84
C ALA A 162 -5.65 11.57 6.38
N PRO A 163 -4.66 12.18 7.09
CA PRO A 163 -4.62 12.19 8.55
C PRO A 163 -5.91 12.78 9.16
N TYR A 164 -6.48 13.78 8.48
CA TYR A 164 -7.79 14.35 8.77
C TYR A 164 -8.64 14.29 7.53
N SER A 165 -9.78 13.58 7.61
CA SER A 165 -10.73 13.49 6.51
C SER A 165 -11.62 14.74 6.41
N VAL A 166 -11.74 15.50 7.50
CA VAL A 166 -12.58 16.69 7.60
C VAL A 166 -11.92 17.79 8.43
N ALA A 167 -11.88 19.01 7.89
CA ALA A 167 -11.47 20.20 8.61
C ALA A 167 -12.67 21.14 8.85
N VAL A 168 -12.91 21.51 10.10
CA VAL A 168 -13.95 22.47 10.48
C VAL A 168 -13.30 23.84 10.73
N LEU A 169 -13.59 24.80 9.84
CA LEU A 169 -12.94 26.10 9.78
C LEU A 169 -13.97 27.24 9.97
N PRO A 170 -14.17 27.78 11.19
CA PRO A 170 -15.11 28.86 11.37
C PRO A 170 -14.65 30.12 10.64
N LEU A 171 -15.45 30.67 9.72
CA LEU A 171 -15.08 31.86 8.95
C LEU A 171 -14.73 33.07 9.87
N ILE A 172 -15.60 33.38 10.85
CA ILE A 172 -15.38 34.40 11.86
C ILE A 172 -15.43 33.75 13.24
N LYS A 173 -14.29 33.69 13.94
CA LYS A 173 -14.17 33.01 15.23
C LYS A 173 -15.29 33.40 16.20
N LYS A 174 -15.43 34.69 16.52
CA LYS A 174 -16.41 35.17 17.52
C LYS A 174 -17.87 34.87 17.16
N ALA A 175 -18.19 34.86 15.85
CA ALA A 175 -19.59 34.70 15.42
C ALA A 175 -19.95 33.21 15.17
N HIS A 176 -19.00 32.39 14.75
CA HIS A 176 -19.30 31.05 14.26
C HIS A 176 -18.74 29.94 15.15
N GLN A 177 -17.94 30.24 16.17
CA GLN A 177 -17.27 29.28 17.03
C GLN A 177 -18.22 28.21 17.59
N GLY A 178 -19.34 28.65 18.23
CA GLY A 178 -20.29 27.71 18.83
C GLY A 178 -20.86 26.72 17.82
N LYS A 179 -21.31 27.22 16.64
CA LYS A 179 -21.85 26.36 15.61
C LYS A 179 -20.79 25.44 14.97
N ALA A 180 -19.57 25.95 14.83
CA ALA A 180 -18.45 25.17 14.33
C ALA A 180 -18.08 24.03 15.28
N TYR A 181 -18.12 24.23 16.60
CA TYR A 181 -17.91 23.15 17.57
C TYR A 181 -19.03 22.10 17.52
N GLU A 182 -20.29 22.50 17.39
CA GLU A 182 -21.40 21.56 17.22
C GLU A 182 -21.18 20.67 15.99
N VAL A 183 -20.74 21.27 14.87
CA VAL A 183 -20.44 20.53 13.63
C VAL A 183 -19.22 19.62 13.82
N TYR A 184 -18.17 20.11 14.47
CA TYR A 184 -16.99 19.31 14.80
C TYR A 184 -17.36 18.08 15.64
N ASP A 185 -18.10 18.28 16.74
CA ASP A 185 -18.51 17.21 17.64
C ASP A 185 -19.40 16.17 16.95
N MET A 186 -20.24 16.59 16.01
CA MET A 186 -21.08 15.69 15.21
C MET A 186 -20.21 14.83 14.26
N LEU A 187 -19.29 15.46 13.54
CA LEU A 187 -18.46 14.80 12.52
C LEU A 187 -17.35 13.95 13.14
N ALA A 188 -16.77 14.36 14.26
CA ALA A 188 -15.70 13.64 14.95
C ALA A 188 -16.11 12.24 15.47
N ARG A 189 -17.41 11.95 15.51
CA ARG A 189 -17.92 10.60 15.84
C ARG A 189 -17.77 9.60 14.70
N HIS A 190 -17.55 10.09 13.48
CA HIS A 190 -17.57 9.27 12.26
C HIS A 190 -16.30 9.42 11.41
N PHE A 191 -15.56 10.52 11.59
CA PHE A 191 -14.41 10.90 10.77
C PHE A 191 -13.23 11.34 11.64
N SER A 192 -12.02 11.22 11.10
CA SER A 192 -10.86 11.92 11.66
C SER A 192 -11.00 13.41 11.34
N CYS A 193 -11.21 14.23 12.38
CA CYS A 193 -11.53 15.66 12.23
C CYS A 193 -10.47 16.54 12.87
N VAL A 194 -10.22 17.69 12.25
CA VAL A 194 -9.46 18.78 12.83
C VAL A 194 -10.34 20.03 12.94
N TYR A 195 -10.17 20.78 14.03
CA TYR A 195 -10.77 22.10 14.21
C TYR A 195 -9.68 23.16 14.18
N ASP A 196 -9.78 24.16 13.28
CA ASP A 196 -8.77 25.20 13.17
C ASP A 196 -9.43 26.59 13.05
N GLU A 197 -9.17 27.43 14.04
CA GLU A 197 -9.62 28.83 14.10
C GLU A 197 -8.46 29.83 14.12
N ALA A 198 -7.23 29.36 13.92
CA ALA A 198 -6.03 30.20 13.99
C ALA A 198 -5.80 30.98 12.69
N GLN A 199 -5.49 32.27 12.83
CA GLN A 199 -5.18 33.19 11.71
C GLN A 199 -6.34 33.40 10.73
N ALA A 200 -6.07 33.96 9.53
CA ALA A 200 -7.05 34.19 8.48
C ALA A 200 -7.48 32.90 7.82
N ILE A 201 -8.72 32.85 7.31
CA ILE A 201 -9.32 31.66 6.71
C ILE A 201 -8.48 31.09 5.56
N GLY A 202 -7.90 31.90 4.69
CA GLY A 202 -7.04 31.44 3.61
C GLY A 202 -5.76 30.72 4.08
N LYS A 203 -5.22 31.08 5.27
CA LYS A 203 -4.09 30.36 5.86
C LYS A 203 -4.49 29.01 6.45
N ARG A 204 -5.74 28.88 6.90
CA ARG A 204 -6.29 27.62 7.40
C ARG A 204 -6.47 26.63 6.26
N TYR A 205 -7.02 27.06 5.13
CA TYR A 205 -7.09 26.22 3.93
C TYR A 205 -5.71 25.71 3.53
N ARG A 206 -4.72 26.61 3.40
CA ARG A 206 -3.35 26.19 3.05
C ARG A 206 -2.77 25.13 3.96
N ARG A 207 -3.05 25.17 5.27
CA ARG A 207 -2.55 24.15 6.21
C ARG A 207 -3.25 22.82 6.09
N GLN A 208 -4.44 22.79 5.53
CA GLN A 208 -5.20 21.55 5.35
C GLN A 208 -4.93 20.92 3.97
N ASP A 209 -4.49 21.72 3.02
CA ASP A 209 -4.18 21.27 1.65
C ASP A 209 -2.74 20.74 1.52
N ALA A 210 -1.85 21.13 2.42
CA ALA A 210 -0.41 20.80 2.38
C ALA A 210 -0.04 19.46 3.03
#